data_a310f711dba0401ba519b8f8c88f2f4e
#
_entry.id   a310f711dba0401ba519b8f8c88f2f4e
#
_cell.length_a   1.000
_cell.length_b   1.000
_cell.length_c   1.000
_cell.angle_alpha   90.00
_cell.angle_beta   90.00
_cell.angle_gamma   90.00
#
_symmetry.space_group_name_H-M   'P 1'
#
loop_
_entity.id
_entity.type
_entity.pdbx_description
1 polymer ?
#
loop_
_entity_poly.entity_id
_entity_poly.type
_entity_poly.pdbx_seq_one_letter_code
_entity_poly.pdbx_strand_id
1 'polypeptide(L)'
;MPIIGFLVCIPLIIFISLSIFGGGQVFMPIFQWLWNLMHSTFGVDQLDEAAINNIFTVANTTPGVVSTKFAFFTGYVVANGAWWGYLAMFVTYLVFCLPAIAVMAITMKYVKKFKTNSFVANMLIVMKPIVAGIMISLAISLLISILIPEYYFNSSSKGYMGVSEDNYFTGYKNILLKIYVPLGIIGSYIMAKKKLSLFIIILVNIVISLILFAPYAG
;
A
#
# COMPACT_ATOMS: atom_id res chain seq x y z
N MET A 1 -3.73 11.07 -26.71
CA MET A 1 -4.24 9.71 -27.04
C MET A 1 -4.70 8.92 -25.78
N PRO A 2 -5.52 9.49 -24.90
CA PRO A 2 -5.81 8.87 -23.59
C PRO A 2 -6.63 7.57 -23.68
N ILE A 3 -7.53 7.45 -24.67
CA ILE A 3 -8.39 6.25 -24.81
C ILE A 3 -7.58 5.01 -25.18
N ILE A 4 -6.58 5.14 -26.08
CA ILE A 4 -5.73 4.00 -26.47
C ILE A 4 -4.86 3.59 -25.29
N GLY A 5 -4.29 4.55 -24.55
CA GLY A 5 -3.54 4.29 -23.33
C GLY A 5 -4.38 3.57 -22.28
N PHE A 6 -5.65 3.97 -22.10
CA PHE A 6 -6.58 3.31 -21.20
C PHE A 6 -6.87 1.85 -21.61
N LEU A 7 -7.12 1.59 -22.90
CA LEU A 7 -7.34 0.24 -23.39
C LEU A 7 -6.14 -0.69 -23.20
N VAL A 8 -4.92 -0.17 -23.38
CA VAL A 8 -3.67 -0.94 -23.12
C VAL A 8 -3.44 -1.12 -21.64
N CYS A 9 -3.83 -0.17 -20.80
CA CYS A 9 -3.67 -0.23 -19.36
C CYS A 9 -4.51 -1.37 -18.73
N ILE A 10 -5.70 -1.67 -19.25
CA ILE A 10 -6.59 -2.71 -18.75
C ILE A 10 -5.93 -4.10 -18.69
N PRO A 11 -5.39 -4.67 -19.76
CA PRO A 11 -4.74 -5.99 -19.71
C PRO A 11 -3.49 -5.98 -18.84
N LEU A 12 -2.76 -4.87 -18.75
CA LEU A 12 -1.60 -4.75 -17.86
C LEU A 12 -2.02 -4.79 -16.39
N ILE A 13 -3.10 -4.11 -16.02
CA ILE A 13 -3.66 -4.15 -14.65
C ILE A 13 -4.13 -5.57 -14.30
N ILE A 14 -4.77 -6.29 -15.21
CA ILE A 14 -5.16 -7.70 -15.02
C ILE A 14 -3.93 -8.56 -14.76
N PHE A 15 -2.90 -8.40 -15.59
CA PHE A 15 -1.65 -9.12 -15.43
C PHE A 15 -0.97 -8.85 -14.08
N ILE A 16 -0.89 -7.57 -13.68
CA ILE A 16 -0.37 -7.16 -12.38
C ILE A 16 -1.17 -7.79 -11.23
N SER A 17 -2.50 -7.74 -11.31
CA SER A 17 -3.39 -8.30 -10.28
C SER A 17 -3.25 -9.81 -10.12
N LEU A 18 -2.98 -10.54 -11.20
CA LEU A 18 -2.81 -12.00 -11.17
C LEU A 18 -1.40 -12.46 -10.81
N SER A 19 -0.39 -11.66 -11.15
CA SER A 19 1.03 -12.07 -11.00
C SER A 19 1.59 -11.71 -9.63
N ILE A 20 1.03 -10.72 -8.93
CA ILE A 20 1.64 -10.17 -7.74
C ILE A 20 0.77 -10.46 -6.53
N PHE A 21 1.32 -11.29 -5.65
CA PHE A 21 0.75 -11.59 -4.35
C PHE A 21 1.63 -10.96 -3.26
N GLY A 22 1.18 -9.82 -2.70
CA GLY A 22 1.98 -9.14 -1.68
C GLY A 22 1.26 -7.99 -1.00
N GLY A 23 1.93 -7.35 -0.06
CA GLY A 23 1.45 -6.13 0.60
C GLY A 23 1.46 -4.93 -0.34
N GLY A 24 0.70 -3.87 0.02
CA GLY A 24 0.53 -2.69 -0.81
C GLY A 24 1.83 -2.05 -1.31
N GLN A 25 2.89 -2.09 -0.51
CA GLN A 25 4.20 -1.52 -0.87
C GLN A 25 4.90 -2.25 -2.01
N VAL A 26 4.66 -3.55 -2.19
CA VAL A 26 5.23 -4.33 -3.32
C VAL A 26 4.68 -3.84 -4.66
N PHE A 27 3.48 -3.28 -4.66
CA PHE A 27 2.87 -2.73 -5.86
C PHE A 27 3.42 -1.36 -6.27
N MET A 28 4.07 -0.61 -5.36
CA MET A 28 4.58 0.74 -5.67
C MET A 28 5.52 0.76 -6.88
N PRO A 29 6.63 -0.02 -6.92
CA PRO A 29 7.54 0.01 -8.06
C PRO A 29 6.90 -0.48 -9.35
N ILE A 30 5.89 -1.32 -9.25
CA ILE A 30 5.21 -1.89 -10.42
C ILE A 30 4.23 -0.89 -11.02
N PHE A 31 3.46 -0.20 -10.18
CA PHE A 31 2.60 0.89 -10.65
C PHE A 31 3.41 2.10 -11.12
N GLN A 32 4.54 2.39 -10.49
CA GLN A 32 5.48 3.39 -10.99
C GLN A 32 5.98 3.06 -12.39
N TRP A 33 6.39 1.80 -12.62
CA TRP A 33 6.77 1.33 -13.95
C TRP A 33 5.62 1.45 -14.95
N LEU A 34 4.40 1.04 -14.57
CA LEU A 34 3.21 1.15 -15.42
C LEU A 34 2.92 2.60 -15.80
N TRP A 35 2.98 3.51 -14.84
CA TRP A 35 2.71 4.93 -15.06
C TRP A 35 3.80 5.59 -15.91
N ASN A 36 5.06 5.26 -15.69
CA ASN A 36 6.17 5.73 -16.54
C ASN A 36 6.02 5.19 -17.98
N LEU A 37 5.57 3.96 -18.15
CA LEU A 37 5.23 3.40 -19.46
C LEU A 37 4.10 4.18 -20.14
N MET A 38 3.05 4.52 -19.40
CA MET A 38 1.93 5.31 -19.92
C MET A 38 2.37 6.73 -20.30
N HIS A 39 3.21 7.35 -19.48
CA HIS A 39 3.78 8.66 -19.76
C HIS A 39 4.64 8.66 -21.04
N SER A 40 5.59 7.74 -21.13
CA SER A 40 6.55 7.68 -22.24
C SER A 40 5.95 7.25 -23.58
N THR A 41 4.97 6.31 -23.54
CA THR A 41 4.41 5.70 -24.76
C THR A 41 3.15 6.41 -25.27
N PHE A 42 2.32 6.89 -24.35
CA PHE A 42 0.99 7.45 -24.69
C PHE A 42 0.87 8.95 -24.42
N GLY A 43 1.94 9.60 -23.93
CA GLY A 43 1.98 11.05 -23.69
C GLY A 43 0.95 11.48 -22.62
N VAL A 44 0.89 10.76 -21.50
CA VAL A 44 0.05 11.14 -20.37
C VAL A 44 0.79 12.18 -19.54
N ASP A 45 0.58 13.46 -19.83
CA ASP A 45 1.35 14.59 -19.27
C ASP A 45 1.16 14.76 -17.75
N GLN A 46 0.06 14.24 -17.18
CA GLN A 46 -0.22 14.29 -15.74
C GLN A 46 0.61 13.31 -14.88
N LEU A 47 1.48 12.52 -15.49
CA LEU A 47 2.32 11.53 -14.82
C LEU A 47 3.78 12.00 -14.75
N ASP A 48 4.01 13.18 -14.20
CA ASP A 48 5.35 13.59 -13.79
C ASP A 48 5.76 12.90 -12.47
N GLU A 49 7.04 12.93 -12.14
CA GLU A 49 7.55 12.33 -10.90
C GLU A 49 6.90 12.91 -9.64
N ALA A 50 6.55 14.19 -9.67
CA ALA A 50 5.88 14.85 -8.54
C ALA A 50 4.46 14.31 -8.33
N ALA A 51 3.70 14.12 -9.40
CA ALA A 51 2.36 13.51 -9.33
C ALA A 51 2.41 12.07 -8.84
N ILE A 52 3.36 11.27 -9.31
CA ILE A 52 3.56 9.89 -8.87
C ILE A 52 3.85 9.85 -7.36
N ASN A 53 4.75 10.70 -6.87
CA ASN A 53 5.08 10.78 -5.45
C ASN A 53 3.89 11.24 -4.61
N ASN A 54 3.10 12.19 -5.10
CA ASN A 54 1.87 12.63 -4.44
C ASN A 54 0.84 11.50 -4.35
N ILE A 55 0.63 10.73 -5.42
CA ILE A 55 -0.27 9.57 -5.39
C ILE A 55 0.20 8.54 -4.37
N PHE A 56 1.49 8.23 -4.33
CA PHE A 56 2.05 7.32 -3.33
C PHE A 56 1.86 7.83 -1.90
N THR A 57 2.07 9.12 -1.67
CA THR A 57 1.86 9.75 -0.37
C THR A 57 0.40 9.65 0.05
N VAL A 58 -0.53 10.07 -0.80
CA VAL A 58 -1.97 10.02 -0.51
C VAL A 58 -2.44 8.58 -0.30
N ALA A 59 -1.98 7.63 -1.12
CA ALA A 59 -2.36 6.24 -0.99
C ALA A 59 -1.87 5.60 0.33
N ASN A 60 -0.68 5.99 0.81
CA ASN A 60 -0.13 5.48 2.07
C ASN A 60 -0.72 6.16 3.32
N THR A 61 -1.11 7.43 3.22
CA THR A 61 -1.68 8.18 4.35
C THR A 61 -3.17 7.92 4.55
N THR A 62 -3.88 7.49 3.51
CA THR A 62 -5.30 7.16 3.63
C THR A 62 -5.50 5.72 4.11
N PRO A 63 -6.53 5.43 4.95
CA PRO A 63 -6.81 4.07 5.39
C PRO A 63 -7.29 3.19 4.24
N GLY A 64 -6.94 1.91 4.26
CA GLY A 64 -7.37 0.90 3.28
C GLY A 64 -6.21 0.23 2.53
N VAL A 65 -6.55 -0.65 1.59
CA VAL A 65 -5.57 -1.45 0.83
C VAL A 65 -4.90 -0.55 -0.22
N VAL A 66 -3.59 -0.39 -0.11
CA VAL A 66 -2.82 0.53 -0.96
C VAL A 66 -2.83 0.13 -2.44
N SER A 67 -2.73 -1.17 -2.75
CA SER A 67 -2.73 -1.66 -4.13
C SER A 67 -4.01 -1.32 -4.90
N THR A 68 -5.17 -1.42 -4.25
CA THR A 68 -6.46 -1.07 -4.88
C THR A 68 -6.58 0.42 -5.15
N LYS A 69 -5.95 1.26 -4.30
CA LYS A 69 -5.89 2.71 -4.53
C LYS A 69 -5.02 3.05 -5.73
N PHE A 70 -3.88 2.36 -5.91
CA PHE A 70 -3.05 2.57 -7.10
C PHE A 70 -3.82 2.22 -8.37
N ALA A 71 -4.57 1.12 -8.38
CA ALA A 71 -5.43 0.78 -9.51
C ALA A 71 -6.50 1.86 -9.76
N PHE A 72 -7.10 2.39 -8.69
CA PHE A 72 -8.07 3.47 -8.76
C PHE A 72 -7.45 4.76 -9.35
N PHE A 73 -6.33 5.22 -8.82
CA PHE A 73 -5.63 6.40 -9.33
C PHE A 73 -5.14 6.23 -10.77
N THR A 74 -4.78 5.02 -11.18
CA THR A 74 -4.37 4.74 -12.56
C THR A 74 -5.44 5.15 -13.57
N GLY A 75 -6.71 4.85 -13.29
CA GLY A 75 -7.82 5.26 -14.16
C GLY A 75 -7.94 6.77 -14.31
N TYR A 76 -7.76 7.51 -13.22
CA TYR A 76 -7.81 8.98 -13.24
C TYR A 76 -6.69 9.58 -14.08
N VAL A 77 -5.48 9.13 -13.81
CA VAL A 77 -4.27 9.67 -14.44
C VAL A 77 -4.24 9.35 -15.94
N VAL A 78 -4.55 8.11 -16.32
CA VAL A 78 -4.58 7.71 -17.74
C VAL A 78 -5.66 8.43 -18.52
N ALA A 79 -6.75 8.85 -17.86
CA ALA A 79 -7.77 9.70 -18.49
C ALA A 79 -7.29 11.12 -18.80
N ASN A 80 -6.13 11.54 -18.26
CA ASN A 80 -5.46 12.80 -18.55
C ASN A 80 -6.37 14.05 -18.42
N GLY A 81 -7.18 14.12 -17.33
CA GLY A 81 -8.10 15.22 -17.08
C GLY A 81 -9.42 15.19 -17.88
N ALA A 82 -9.67 14.13 -18.64
CA ALA A 82 -10.92 13.98 -19.35
C ALA A 82 -12.10 13.77 -18.39
N TRP A 83 -13.30 14.23 -18.79
CA TRP A 83 -14.54 14.12 -17.99
C TRP A 83 -14.89 12.67 -17.59
N TRP A 84 -14.49 11.68 -18.39
CA TRP A 84 -14.70 10.26 -18.14
C TRP A 84 -13.70 9.66 -17.12
N GLY A 85 -12.75 10.45 -16.62
CA GLY A 85 -11.73 10.02 -15.67
C GLY A 85 -12.29 9.33 -14.43
N TYR A 86 -13.39 9.84 -13.86
CA TYR A 86 -14.05 9.21 -12.71
C TYR A 86 -14.59 7.81 -13.02
N LEU A 87 -15.14 7.64 -14.23
CA LEU A 87 -15.62 6.34 -14.69
C LEU A 87 -14.42 5.39 -14.93
N ALA A 88 -13.32 5.90 -15.49
CA ALA A 88 -12.10 5.15 -15.66
C ALA A 88 -11.52 4.66 -14.34
N MET A 89 -11.53 5.49 -13.27
CA MET A 89 -11.12 5.10 -11.92
C MET A 89 -11.89 3.88 -11.41
N PHE A 90 -13.20 3.90 -11.60
CA PHE A 90 -14.05 2.79 -11.17
C PHE A 90 -13.80 1.51 -11.99
N VAL A 91 -13.63 1.65 -13.30
CA VAL A 91 -13.34 0.52 -14.19
C VAL A 91 -11.99 -0.11 -13.86
N THR A 92 -10.93 0.67 -13.72
CA THR A 92 -9.59 0.15 -13.35
C THR A 92 -9.58 -0.51 -11.98
N TYR A 93 -10.32 0.03 -11.01
CA TYR A 93 -10.51 -0.60 -9.71
C TYR A 93 -11.18 -1.98 -9.83
N LEU A 94 -12.29 -2.07 -10.59
CA LEU A 94 -12.98 -3.34 -10.84
C LEU A 94 -12.08 -4.34 -11.57
N VAL A 95 -11.39 -3.88 -12.61
CA VAL A 95 -10.48 -4.70 -13.41
C VAL A 95 -9.33 -5.25 -12.57
N PHE A 96 -8.88 -4.50 -11.56
CA PHE A 96 -7.87 -4.97 -10.61
C PHE A 96 -8.44 -5.98 -9.60
N CYS A 97 -9.64 -5.74 -9.06
CA CYS A 97 -10.24 -6.58 -8.02
C CYS A 97 -10.83 -7.89 -8.56
N LEU A 98 -11.50 -7.87 -9.72
CA LEU A 98 -12.23 -9.02 -10.24
C LEU A 98 -11.36 -10.25 -10.47
N PRO A 99 -10.16 -10.17 -11.09
CA PRO A 99 -9.30 -11.32 -11.28
C PRO A 99 -8.88 -11.96 -9.95
N ALA A 100 -8.52 -11.14 -8.95
CA ALA A 100 -8.14 -11.62 -7.63
C ALA A 100 -9.31 -12.33 -6.93
N ILE A 101 -10.52 -11.78 -7.02
CA ILE A 101 -11.76 -12.39 -6.49
C ILE A 101 -12.06 -13.71 -7.21
N ALA A 102 -11.92 -13.75 -8.53
CA ALA A 102 -12.15 -14.96 -9.33
C ALA A 102 -11.18 -16.08 -8.93
N VAL A 103 -9.89 -15.77 -8.80
CA VAL A 103 -8.87 -16.75 -8.34
C VAL A 103 -9.20 -17.24 -6.93
N MET A 104 -9.59 -16.35 -6.02
CA MET A 104 -9.98 -16.72 -4.67
C MET A 104 -11.22 -17.65 -4.68
N ALA A 105 -12.25 -17.34 -5.46
CA ALA A 105 -13.46 -18.14 -5.57
C ALA A 105 -13.17 -19.55 -6.14
N ILE A 106 -12.33 -19.61 -7.17
CA ILE A 106 -11.87 -20.89 -7.76
C ILE A 106 -11.08 -21.69 -6.72
N THR A 107 -10.14 -21.04 -6.03
CA THR A 107 -9.32 -21.69 -5.01
C THR A 107 -10.19 -22.24 -3.86
N MET A 108 -11.20 -21.48 -3.42
CA MET A 108 -12.13 -21.95 -2.37
C MET A 108 -12.93 -23.17 -2.82
N LYS A 109 -13.34 -23.23 -4.08
CA LYS A 109 -14.05 -24.42 -4.62
C LYS A 109 -13.19 -25.68 -4.57
N TYR A 110 -11.89 -25.55 -4.80
CA TYR A 110 -10.94 -26.65 -4.81
C TYR A 110 -10.19 -26.89 -3.49
N VAL A 111 -10.40 -26.03 -2.50
CA VAL A 111 -9.64 -26.06 -1.23
C VAL A 111 -9.75 -27.40 -0.50
N LYS A 112 -10.89 -28.09 -0.58
CA LYS A 112 -11.07 -29.41 0.03
C LYS A 112 -10.13 -30.44 -0.60
N LYS A 113 -9.94 -30.40 -1.93
CA LYS A 113 -9.05 -31.31 -2.67
C LYS A 113 -7.58 -30.96 -2.40
N PHE A 114 -7.24 -29.71 -2.21
CA PHE A 114 -5.90 -29.25 -1.87
C PHE A 114 -5.49 -29.60 -0.44
N LYS A 115 -6.42 -29.54 0.53
CA LYS A 115 -6.13 -29.88 1.92
C LYS A 115 -5.72 -31.33 2.14
N THR A 116 -6.16 -32.26 1.26
CA THR A 116 -5.80 -33.67 1.31
C THR A 116 -4.49 -33.99 0.60
N ASN A 117 -3.92 -33.03 -0.12
CA ASN A 117 -2.66 -33.23 -0.84
C ASN A 117 -1.47 -32.93 0.08
N SER A 118 -0.63 -33.93 0.33
CA SER A 118 0.56 -33.84 1.20
C SER A 118 1.53 -32.74 0.74
N PHE A 119 1.67 -32.52 -0.57
CA PHE A 119 2.54 -31.47 -1.11
C PHE A 119 2.06 -30.07 -0.67
N VAL A 120 0.76 -29.81 -0.80
CA VAL A 120 0.17 -28.52 -0.40
C VAL A 120 0.25 -28.33 1.12
N ALA A 121 0.01 -29.39 1.90
CA ALA A 121 0.15 -29.34 3.34
C ALA A 121 1.57 -28.98 3.77
N ASN A 122 2.57 -29.60 3.18
CA ASN A 122 3.99 -29.32 3.44
C ASN A 122 4.37 -27.91 3.00
N MET A 123 3.91 -27.44 1.83
CA MET A 123 4.12 -26.09 1.35
C MET A 123 3.55 -25.05 2.31
N LEU A 124 2.34 -25.26 2.84
CA LEU A 124 1.72 -24.36 3.83
C LEU A 124 2.49 -24.32 5.14
N ILE A 125 3.11 -25.42 5.57
CA ILE A 125 3.95 -25.46 6.78
C ILE A 125 5.17 -24.56 6.58
N VAL A 126 5.82 -24.61 5.42
CA VAL A 126 7.00 -23.78 5.09
C VAL A 126 6.60 -22.31 4.88
N MET A 127 5.45 -22.05 4.29
CA MET A 127 4.98 -20.66 4.05
C MET A 127 4.67 -19.89 5.33
N LYS A 128 4.19 -20.55 6.39
CA LYS A 128 3.86 -19.87 7.65
C LYS A 128 5.01 -19.06 8.25
N PRO A 129 6.23 -19.63 8.44
CA PRO A 129 7.36 -18.87 8.97
C PRO A 129 7.84 -17.79 7.99
N ILE A 130 7.74 -18.01 6.68
CA ILE A 130 8.10 -17.02 5.67
C ILE A 130 7.19 -15.78 5.79
N VAL A 131 5.88 -16.00 5.84
CA VAL A 131 4.91 -14.89 6.02
C VAL A 131 5.12 -14.18 7.34
N ALA A 132 5.38 -14.92 8.42
CA ALA A 132 5.70 -14.32 9.73
C ALA A 132 6.98 -13.45 9.64
N GLY A 133 8.03 -13.93 8.96
CA GLY A 133 9.26 -13.17 8.72
C GLY A 133 9.02 -11.89 7.94
N ILE A 134 8.22 -11.94 6.88
CA ILE A 134 7.84 -10.76 6.10
C ILE A 134 7.08 -9.75 6.96
N MET A 135 6.12 -10.20 7.77
CA MET A 135 5.36 -9.32 8.66
C MET A 135 6.24 -8.65 9.72
N ILE A 136 7.18 -9.39 10.30
CA ILE A 136 8.16 -8.84 11.26
C ILE A 136 9.08 -7.82 10.57
N SER A 137 9.59 -8.15 9.38
CA SER A 137 10.43 -7.23 8.60
C SER A 137 9.70 -5.92 8.27
N LEU A 138 8.44 -5.99 7.85
CA LEU A 138 7.62 -4.81 7.61
C LEU A 138 7.38 -4.01 8.90
N ALA A 139 7.09 -4.67 10.01
CA ALA A 139 6.89 -4.00 11.29
C ALA A 139 8.16 -3.26 11.75
N ILE A 140 9.33 -3.89 11.61
CA ILE A 140 10.63 -3.27 11.93
C ILE A 140 10.92 -2.10 10.99
N SER A 141 10.69 -2.26 9.68
CA SER A 141 10.88 -1.19 8.69
C SER A 141 10.03 0.04 9.02
N LEU A 142 8.75 -0.17 9.31
CA LEU A 142 7.83 0.91 9.71
C LEU A 142 8.24 1.54 11.05
N LEU A 143 8.68 0.73 12.02
CA LEU A 143 9.14 1.24 13.31
C LEU A 143 10.38 2.13 13.16
N ILE A 144 11.35 1.71 12.36
CA ILE A 144 12.56 2.48 12.09
C ILE A 144 12.22 3.78 11.38
N SER A 145 11.39 3.76 10.34
CA SER A 145 11.03 4.97 9.59
C SER A 145 10.24 5.99 10.43
N ILE A 146 9.54 5.53 11.47
CA ILE A 146 8.82 6.42 12.39
C ILE A 146 9.72 6.94 13.51
N LEU A 147 10.55 6.08 14.12
CA LEU A 147 11.43 6.48 15.24
C LEU A 147 12.63 7.30 14.77
N ILE A 148 13.16 7.00 13.60
CA ILE A 148 14.35 7.64 13.03
C ILE A 148 14.03 8.07 11.59
N PRO A 149 13.20 9.12 11.41
CA PRO A 149 12.77 9.59 10.09
C PRO A 149 13.93 10.10 9.23
N GLU A 150 15.10 10.32 9.83
CA GLU A 150 16.33 10.73 9.16
C GLU A 150 16.95 9.60 8.31
N TYR A 151 16.53 8.34 8.53
CA TYR A 151 17.04 7.17 7.81
C TYR A 151 15.87 6.40 7.18
N TYR A 152 16.05 5.98 5.94
CA TYR A 152 15.17 4.98 5.34
C TYR A 152 15.79 3.58 5.48
N PHE A 153 14.94 2.59 5.68
CA PHE A 153 15.33 1.19 5.78
C PHE A 153 14.50 0.36 4.82
N ASN A 154 15.17 -0.44 3.98
CA ASN A 154 14.54 -1.35 3.02
C ASN A 154 13.55 -0.64 2.07
N SER A 155 13.99 0.48 1.49
CA SER A 155 13.23 1.20 0.47
C SER A 155 13.41 0.53 -0.90
N SER A 156 12.30 0.25 -1.58
CA SER A 156 12.33 -0.37 -2.92
C SER A 156 12.99 0.49 -3.99
N SER A 157 13.04 1.81 -3.80
CA SER A 157 13.58 2.76 -4.77
C SER A 157 14.97 3.29 -4.41
N LYS A 158 15.28 3.39 -3.11
CA LYS A 158 16.50 4.06 -2.62
C LYS A 158 17.56 3.09 -2.04
N GLY A 159 17.26 1.75 -2.01
CA GLY A 159 18.17 0.73 -1.52
C GLY A 159 17.94 0.34 -0.05
N TYR A 160 18.91 -0.40 0.53
CA TYR A 160 18.70 -1.09 1.80
C TYR A 160 18.73 -0.15 3.02
N MET A 161 19.59 0.88 3.01
CA MET A 161 19.71 1.86 4.10
C MET A 161 20.38 3.12 3.59
N GLY A 162 19.86 4.29 3.98
CA GLY A 162 20.45 5.58 3.66
C GLY A 162 19.78 6.72 4.42
N VAL A 163 20.29 7.94 4.20
CA VAL A 163 19.75 9.15 4.81
C VAL A 163 18.53 9.61 4.00
N SER A 164 17.42 9.89 4.69
CA SER A 164 16.20 10.44 4.08
C SER A 164 16.28 11.95 4.10
N GLU A 165 16.09 12.58 2.93
CA GLU A 165 16.02 14.04 2.82
C GLU A 165 14.63 14.58 3.18
N ASP A 166 13.61 13.72 3.21
CA ASP A 166 12.21 14.07 3.45
C ASP A 166 11.86 13.95 4.94
N ASN A 167 12.14 14.99 5.72
CA ASN A 167 11.70 15.08 7.10
C ASN A 167 10.38 15.82 7.22
N TYR A 168 9.26 15.09 7.27
CA TYR A 168 7.92 15.66 7.48
C TYR A 168 7.70 16.22 8.90
N PHE A 169 8.45 15.72 9.89
CA PHE A 169 8.34 16.13 11.28
C PHE A 169 9.62 16.81 11.73
N THR A 170 9.60 18.14 11.80
CA THR A 170 10.72 18.96 12.28
C THR A 170 10.43 19.54 13.67
N GLY A 171 11.48 19.82 14.44
CA GLY A 171 11.39 20.48 15.74
C GLY A 171 10.69 19.65 16.83
N TYR A 172 9.78 20.28 17.60
CA TYR A 172 9.10 19.61 18.72
C TYR A 172 8.21 18.44 18.32
N LYS A 173 7.66 18.45 17.09
CA LYS A 173 6.81 17.37 16.59
C LYS A 173 7.59 16.05 16.41
N ASN A 174 8.87 16.12 16.07
CA ASN A 174 9.74 14.95 16.00
C ASN A 174 9.96 14.32 17.39
N ILE A 175 10.19 15.16 18.41
CA ILE A 175 10.33 14.68 19.80
C ILE A 175 9.02 14.04 20.28
N LEU A 176 7.89 14.69 19.99
CA LEU A 176 6.57 14.20 20.35
C LEU A 176 6.29 12.84 19.68
N LEU A 177 6.68 12.66 18.40
CA LEU A 177 6.55 11.41 17.67
C LEU A 177 7.37 10.29 18.33
N LYS A 178 8.63 10.57 18.67
CA LYS A 178 9.54 9.61 19.33
C LYS A 178 9.03 9.15 20.70
N ILE A 179 8.28 9.99 21.41
CA ILE A 179 7.63 9.64 22.69
C ILE A 179 6.30 8.92 22.46
N TYR A 180 5.48 9.42 21.53
CA TYR A 180 4.15 8.88 21.27
C TYR A 180 4.19 7.44 20.75
N VAL A 181 5.12 7.10 19.86
CA VAL A 181 5.17 5.76 19.24
C VAL A 181 5.37 4.65 20.27
N PRO A 182 6.38 4.68 21.16
CA PRO A 182 6.52 3.66 22.20
C PRO A 182 5.32 3.58 23.14
N LEU A 183 4.78 4.74 23.56
CA LEU A 183 3.61 4.79 24.43
C LEU A 183 2.35 4.26 23.73
N GLY A 184 2.17 4.56 22.44
CA GLY A 184 1.08 4.04 21.62
C GLY A 184 1.16 2.52 21.45
N ILE A 185 2.36 1.97 21.27
CA ILE A 185 2.58 0.51 21.18
C ILE A 185 2.21 -0.16 22.52
N ILE A 186 2.70 0.36 23.64
CA ILE A 186 2.40 -0.17 24.97
C ILE A 186 0.89 -0.06 25.27
N GLY A 187 0.28 1.08 24.98
CA GLY A 187 -1.17 1.31 25.16
C GLY A 187 -2.00 0.35 24.31
N SER A 188 -1.64 0.17 23.04
CA SER A 188 -2.30 -0.77 22.14
C SER A 188 -2.17 -2.22 22.61
N TYR A 189 -1.00 -2.60 23.12
CA TYR A 189 -0.78 -3.92 23.69
C TYR A 189 -1.66 -4.16 24.93
N ILE A 190 -1.75 -3.19 25.84
CA ILE A 190 -2.61 -3.27 27.03
C ILE A 190 -4.09 -3.40 26.62
N MET A 191 -4.54 -2.60 25.64
CA MET A 191 -5.91 -2.68 25.13
C MET A 191 -6.20 -4.03 24.47
N ALA A 192 -5.25 -4.57 23.69
CA ALA A 192 -5.36 -5.90 23.10
C ALA A 192 -5.43 -7.00 24.17
N LYS A 193 -4.63 -6.90 25.25
CA LYS A 193 -4.68 -7.82 26.39
C LYS A 193 -6.04 -7.78 27.12
N LYS A 194 -6.71 -6.63 27.15
CA LYS A 194 -8.07 -6.46 27.66
C LYS A 194 -9.16 -6.97 26.71
N LYS A 195 -8.78 -7.63 25.59
CA LYS A 195 -9.70 -8.20 24.58
C LYS A 195 -10.58 -7.15 23.89
N LEU A 196 -10.15 -5.89 23.82
CA LEU A 196 -10.83 -4.87 23.03
C LEU A 196 -10.74 -5.22 21.55
N SER A 197 -11.79 -4.88 20.81
CA SER A 197 -11.81 -5.08 19.36
C SER A 197 -10.65 -4.32 18.68
N LEU A 198 -9.99 -4.96 17.71
CA LEU A 198 -8.91 -4.35 16.92
C LEU A 198 -9.35 -3.01 16.31
N PHE A 199 -10.62 -2.92 15.88
CA PHE A 199 -11.19 -1.70 15.33
C PHE A 199 -11.16 -0.54 16.33
N ILE A 200 -11.51 -0.79 17.60
CA ILE A 200 -11.49 0.23 18.66
C ILE A 200 -10.06 0.68 18.92
N ILE A 201 -9.09 -0.22 18.97
CA ILE A 201 -7.68 0.10 19.18
C ILE A 201 -7.16 1.01 18.07
N ILE A 202 -7.47 0.69 16.82
CA ILE A 202 -7.08 1.50 15.66
C ILE A 202 -7.73 2.89 15.75
N LEU A 203 -9.04 2.95 16.03
CA LEU A 203 -9.78 4.21 16.09
C LEU A 203 -9.25 5.13 17.19
N VAL A 204 -8.96 4.60 18.37
CA VAL A 204 -8.37 5.34 19.48
C VAL A 204 -7.00 5.91 19.09
N ASN A 205 -6.13 5.11 18.48
CA ASN A 205 -4.81 5.58 18.03
C ASN A 205 -4.93 6.66 16.95
N ILE A 206 -5.87 6.54 16.01
CA ILE A 206 -6.12 7.58 14.99
C ILE A 206 -6.55 8.87 15.66
N VAL A 207 -7.51 8.84 16.58
CA VAL A 207 -8.01 10.03 17.27
C VAL A 207 -6.89 10.70 18.07
N ILE A 208 -6.11 9.94 18.83
CA ILE A 208 -4.98 10.48 19.61
C ILE A 208 -3.94 11.11 18.67
N SER A 209 -3.59 10.40 17.58
CA SER A 209 -2.63 10.91 16.61
C SER A 209 -3.12 12.19 15.93
N LEU A 210 -4.40 12.30 15.59
CA LEU A 210 -4.97 13.52 15.03
C LEU A 210 -4.94 14.68 16.02
N ILE A 211 -5.22 14.44 17.30
CA ILE A 211 -5.16 15.49 18.32
C ILE A 211 -3.72 15.99 18.52
N LEU A 212 -2.74 15.07 18.52
CA LEU A 212 -1.33 15.41 18.78
C LEU A 212 -0.62 16.06 17.59
N PHE A 213 -0.94 15.61 16.37
CA PHE A 213 -0.22 15.98 15.15
C PHE A 213 -1.07 16.75 14.14
N ALA A 214 -2.36 17.03 14.44
CA ALA A 214 -3.23 17.78 13.54
C ALA A 214 -2.52 19.06 13.09
N PRO A 215 -2.53 19.39 11.79
CA PRO A 215 -2.10 20.69 11.34
C PRO A 215 -3.13 21.68 11.85
N TYR A 216 -2.87 22.29 12.99
CA TYR A 216 -3.54 23.53 13.29
C TYR A 216 -3.09 24.48 12.19
N ALA A 217 -4.03 24.85 11.33
CA ALA A 217 -3.82 25.91 10.37
C ALA A 217 -3.41 27.14 11.17
N GLY A 218 -2.14 27.45 11.09
CA GLY A 218 -1.55 28.70 11.50
C GLY A 218 -1.07 29.38 10.26
#